data_fb87e531df4903a066a544ac014dd38f
#
_entry.id   fb87e531df4903a066a544ac014dd38f
#
_cell.length_a   1.000
_cell.length_b   1.000
_cell.length_c   1.000
_cell.angle_alpha   90.00
_cell.angle_beta   90.00
_cell.angle_gamma   90.00
#
_symmetry.space_group_name_H-M   'P 1'
#
loop_
_entity.id
_entity.type
_entity.pdbx_description
1 polymer ?
#
loop_
_entity_poly.entity_id
_entity_poly.type
_entity_poly.pdbx_seq_one_letter_code
_entity_poly.pdbx_strand_id
1 'polypeptide(L)'
;KKKLSNGEDIGFVGEITEVNPKIIYDLLEKDFLPIICPIGMDDEYNTYNINADDAACAIARAVEAEKLAFLTDIEGVYKNPEDKNSLISELTVSEAKELITDGFIGGGMLPKLNNCIDAIENGVSRVHILDGRIAHCLLLEIFTNKGIGTAILDDKEAKFFNE
;
A
#
# COMPACT_ATOMS: atom_id res chain seq x y z
N LYS A 1 -19.07 -1.90 4.07
CA LYS A 1 -20.14 -2.92 4.01
C LYS A 1 -19.57 -4.32 4.27
N LYS A 2 -20.45 -5.29 4.58
CA LYS A 2 -20.05 -6.69 4.77
C LYS A 2 -19.47 -7.28 3.48
N LYS A 3 -18.33 -7.99 3.62
CA LYS A 3 -17.67 -8.69 2.50
C LYS A 3 -18.19 -10.14 2.43
N LEU A 4 -18.44 -10.62 1.22
CA LEU A 4 -18.73 -12.02 0.94
C LEU A 4 -17.53 -12.65 0.22
N SER A 5 -17.26 -13.92 0.46
CA SER A 5 -16.27 -14.69 -0.28
C SER A 5 -16.98 -15.72 -1.14
N ASN A 6 -16.87 -15.62 -2.47
CA ASN A 6 -17.60 -16.46 -3.43
C ASN A 6 -19.11 -16.53 -3.18
N GLY A 7 -19.70 -15.44 -2.67
CA GLY A 7 -21.13 -15.36 -2.32
C GLY A 7 -21.48 -15.93 -0.94
N GLU A 8 -20.51 -16.45 -0.20
CA GLU A 8 -20.71 -16.98 1.15
C GLU A 8 -20.38 -15.93 2.22
N ASP A 9 -21.14 -15.97 3.31
CA ASP A 9 -20.93 -15.14 4.49
C ASP A 9 -19.67 -15.61 5.25
N ILE A 10 -18.66 -14.74 5.31
CA ILE A 10 -17.40 -14.98 6.02
C ILE A 10 -17.33 -14.31 7.40
N GLY A 11 -18.49 -13.95 7.97
CA GLY A 11 -18.61 -13.36 9.28
C GLY A 11 -18.41 -11.84 9.29
N PHE A 12 -17.74 -11.34 10.33
CA PHE A 12 -17.53 -9.89 10.52
C PHE A 12 -16.33 -9.36 9.73
N VAL A 13 -16.28 -9.67 8.44
CA VAL A 13 -15.30 -9.16 7.49
C VAL A 13 -15.99 -8.14 6.59
N GLY A 14 -15.35 -6.99 6.39
CA GLY A 14 -15.90 -5.91 5.59
C GLY A 14 -15.00 -5.49 4.43
N GLU A 15 -15.58 -4.76 3.51
CA GLU A 15 -14.89 -3.99 2.48
C GLU A 15 -15.25 -2.52 2.63
N ILE A 16 -14.30 -1.63 2.34
CA ILE A 16 -14.47 -0.19 2.46
C ILE A 16 -15.25 0.30 1.24
N THR A 17 -16.29 1.08 1.49
CA THR A 17 -17.07 1.77 0.46
C THR A 17 -16.81 3.26 0.45
N GLU A 18 -16.48 3.83 1.61
CA GLU A 18 -16.25 5.26 1.79
C GLU A 18 -15.27 5.48 2.94
N VAL A 19 -14.45 6.51 2.83
CA VAL A 19 -13.59 7.04 3.90
C VAL A 19 -13.90 8.52 4.06
N ASN A 20 -14.24 8.93 5.27
CA ASN A 20 -14.36 10.36 5.61
C ASN A 20 -13.02 10.88 6.15
N PRO A 21 -12.24 11.64 5.37
CA PRO A 21 -10.91 12.08 5.78
C PRO A 21 -10.95 13.24 6.78
N LYS A 22 -12.11 13.86 7.01
CA LYS A 22 -12.22 15.09 7.81
C LYS A 22 -11.59 14.97 9.19
N ILE A 23 -11.84 13.85 9.90
CA ILE A 23 -11.30 13.66 11.24
C ILE A 23 -9.77 13.54 11.22
N ILE A 24 -9.21 12.99 10.14
CA ILE A 24 -7.76 12.86 9.97
C ILE A 24 -7.16 14.24 9.79
N TYR A 25 -7.71 15.08 8.92
CA TYR A 25 -7.26 16.46 8.74
C TYR A 25 -7.42 17.29 10.02
N ASP A 26 -8.57 17.17 10.71
CA ASP A 26 -8.82 17.91 11.96
C ASP A 26 -7.79 17.56 13.07
N LEU A 27 -7.27 16.32 13.07
CA LEU A 27 -6.21 15.88 14.00
C LEU A 27 -4.84 16.39 13.55
N LEU A 28 -4.51 16.25 12.27
CA LEU A 28 -3.22 16.71 11.71
C LEU A 28 -3.03 18.22 11.86
N GLU A 29 -4.09 19.02 11.65
CA GLU A 29 -4.06 20.48 11.87
C GLU A 29 -3.75 20.89 13.31
N LYS A 30 -3.95 19.96 14.27
CA LYS A 30 -3.68 20.16 15.70
C LYS A 30 -2.39 19.45 16.15
N ASP A 31 -1.52 19.11 15.21
CA ASP A 31 -0.27 18.39 15.46
C ASP A 31 -0.41 17.02 16.16
N PHE A 32 -1.58 16.37 16.00
CA PHE A 32 -1.74 14.97 16.42
C PHE A 32 -1.29 14.01 15.33
N LEU A 33 -0.73 12.87 15.73
CA LEU A 33 -0.46 11.73 14.85
C LEU A 33 -1.65 10.76 14.91
N PRO A 34 -2.50 10.68 13.87
CA PRO A 34 -3.60 9.72 13.85
C PRO A 34 -3.09 8.28 13.76
N ILE A 35 -3.54 7.40 14.66
CA ILE A 35 -3.33 5.96 14.60
C ILE A 35 -4.67 5.30 14.35
N ILE A 36 -4.84 4.61 13.23
CA ILE A 36 -6.12 4.11 12.76
C ILE A 36 -6.09 2.58 12.74
N CYS A 37 -7.03 1.96 13.46
CA CYS A 37 -7.24 0.52 13.37
C CYS A 37 -8.03 0.17 12.10
N PRO A 38 -7.78 -0.99 11.45
CA PRO A 38 -8.48 -1.41 10.25
C PRO A 38 -9.85 -2.02 10.60
N ILE A 39 -10.73 -1.19 11.15
CA ILE A 39 -12.11 -1.53 11.53
C ILE A 39 -13.04 -0.56 10.82
N GLY A 40 -13.98 -1.12 10.06
CA GLY A 40 -15.05 -0.35 9.42
C GLY A 40 -16.37 -0.52 10.13
N MET A 41 -17.29 0.41 9.90
CA MET A 41 -18.66 0.39 10.43
C MET A 41 -19.64 0.63 9.29
N ASP A 42 -20.79 -0.03 9.31
CA ASP A 42 -21.87 0.24 8.37
C ASP A 42 -22.91 1.23 8.95
N ASP A 43 -23.93 1.55 8.17
CA ASP A 43 -24.98 2.50 8.54
C ASP A 43 -25.87 1.98 9.70
N GLU A 44 -25.82 0.67 9.97
CA GLU A 44 -26.51 0.02 11.10
C GLU A 44 -25.63 -0.08 12.35
N TYR A 45 -24.41 0.51 12.32
CA TYR A 45 -23.40 0.47 13.38
C TYR A 45 -22.80 -0.91 13.64
N ASN A 46 -22.91 -1.86 12.69
CA ASN A 46 -22.17 -3.12 12.77
C ASN A 46 -20.71 -2.86 12.44
N THR A 47 -19.82 -3.47 13.22
CA THR A 47 -18.36 -3.35 13.03
C THR A 47 -17.82 -4.56 12.25
N TYR A 48 -16.86 -4.28 11.36
CA TYR A 48 -16.21 -5.28 10.51
C TYR A 48 -14.70 -5.13 10.57
N ASN A 49 -14.02 -6.28 10.58
CA ASN A 49 -12.59 -6.33 10.35
C ASN A 49 -12.31 -6.04 8.87
N ILE A 50 -11.42 -5.10 8.61
CA ILE A 50 -10.96 -4.73 7.27
C ILE A 50 -9.54 -5.26 7.10
N ASN A 51 -9.19 -5.69 5.90
CA ASN A 51 -7.78 -5.98 5.59
C ASN A 51 -6.96 -4.70 5.76
N ALA A 52 -5.82 -4.78 6.46
CA ALA A 52 -5.03 -3.60 6.81
C ALA A 52 -4.44 -2.88 5.59
N ASP A 53 -4.01 -3.64 4.57
CA ASP A 53 -3.49 -3.08 3.31
C ASP A 53 -4.61 -2.36 2.55
N ASP A 54 -5.82 -2.95 2.48
CA ASP A 54 -7.00 -2.33 1.86
C ASP A 54 -7.39 -1.03 2.60
N ALA A 55 -7.34 -1.05 3.94
CA ALA A 55 -7.62 0.13 4.75
C ALA A 55 -6.60 1.24 4.52
N ALA A 56 -5.31 0.91 4.49
CA ALA A 56 -4.24 1.86 4.25
C ALA A 56 -4.37 2.51 2.87
N CYS A 57 -4.64 1.74 1.82
CA CYS A 57 -4.86 2.26 0.47
C CYS A 57 -6.08 3.19 0.41
N ALA A 58 -7.21 2.77 1.00
CA ALA A 58 -8.42 3.58 0.97
C ALA A 58 -8.24 4.92 1.71
N ILE A 59 -7.56 4.90 2.86
CA ILE A 59 -7.24 6.11 3.62
C ILE A 59 -6.26 6.99 2.85
N ALA A 60 -5.17 6.42 2.31
CA ALA A 60 -4.17 7.18 1.56
C ALA A 60 -4.79 7.92 0.36
N ARG A 61 -5.70 7.28 -0.38
CA ARG A 61 -6.46 7.91 -1.46
C ARG A 61 -7.35 9.04 -0.95
N ALA A 62 -8.09 8.78 0.15
CA ALA A 62 -9.05 9.75 0.70
C ALA A 62 -8.38 11.01 1.25
N VAL A 63 -7.14 10.90 1.75
CA VAL A 63 -6.35 12.04 2.23
C VAL A 63 -5.40 12.60 1.18
N GLU A 64 -5.46 12.11 -0.08
CA GLU A 64 -4.57 12.51 -1.17
C GLU A 64 -3.09 12.42 -0.74
N ALA A 65 -2.71 11.29 -0.13
CA ALA A 65 -1.38 11.11 0.41
C ALA A 65 -0.31 11.16 -0.69
N GLU A 66 0.76 11.91 -0.46
CA GLU A 66 1.92 11.92 -1.35
C GLU A 66 2.62 10.55 -1.35
N LYS A 67 2.73 9.93 -0.18
CA LYS A 67 3.40 8.64 0.00
C LYS A 67 2.58 7.69 0.87
N LEU A 68 2.56 6.42 0.48
CA LEU A 68 2.07 5.30 1.29
C LEU A 68 3.22 4.33 1.53
N ALA A 69 3.47 3.92 2.77
CA ALA A 69 4.49 2.94 3.09
C ALA A 69 3.89 1.71 3.78
N PHE A 70 4.07 0.55 3.17
CA PHE A 70 3.77 -0.74 3.77
C PHE A 70 5.00 -1.27 4.52
N LEU A 71 4.87 -1.40 5.84
CA LEU A 71 5.84 -2.08 6.67
C LEU A 71 5.43 -3.56 6.79
N THR A 72 6.20 -4.43 6.20
CA THR A 72 5.88 -5.86 6.06
C THR A 72 7.05 -6.72 6.55
N ASP A 73 6.96 -8.02 6.41
CA ASP A 73 8.00 -9.00 6.73
C ASP A 73 8.85 -9.42 5.52
N ILE A 74 8.73 -8.67 4.43
CA ILE A 74 9.52 -8.86 3.20
C ILE A 74 10.27 -7.58 2.83
N GLU A 75 11.45 -7.73 2.23
CA GLU A 75 12.31 -6.60 1.89
C GLU A 75 11.77 -5.73 0.76
N GLY A 76 10.97 -6.30 -0.15
CA GLY A 76 10.38 -5.62 -1.30
C GLY A 76 10.04 -6.60 -2.42
N VAL A 77 10.01 -6.12 -3.66
CA VAL A 77 9.75 -6.90 -4.87
C VAL A 77 11.07 -7.39 -5.46
N TYR A 78 11.17 -8.68 -5.72
CA TYR A 78 12.33 -9.31 -6.35
C TYR A 78 12.03 -9.66 -7.80
N LYS A 79 13.02 -9.42 -8.68
CA LYS A 79 12.96 -9.90 -10.07
C LYS A 79 12.99 -11.43 -10.15
N ASN A 80 13.76 -12.03 -9.24
CA ASN A 80 13.81 -13.48 -9.02
C ASN A 80 13.77 -13.74 -7.50
N PRO A 81 12.70 -14.33 -6.96
CA PRO A 81 12.56 -14.58 -5.52
C PRO A 81 13.69 -15.44 -4.90
N GLU A 82 14.36 -16.27 -5.70
CA GLU A 82 15.48 -17.12 -5.26
C GLU A 82 16.81 -16.34 -5.17
N ASP A 83 16.90 -15.15 -5.78
CA ASP A 83 18.10 -14.31 -5.78
C ASP A 83 17.88 -13.04 -4.96
N LYS A 84 18.47 -13.01 -3.78
CA LYS A 84 18.41 -11.84 -2.88
C LYS A 84 19.06 -10.56 -3.47
N ASN A 85 19.91 -10.68 -4.49
CA ASN A 85 20.50 -9.53 -5.15
C ASN A 85 19.60 -8.94 -6.24
N SER A 86 18.47 -9.57 -6.51
CA SER A 86 17.51 -9.14 -7.53
C SER A 86 16.39 -8.23 -6.99
N LEU A 87 16.56 -7.67 -5.78
CA LEU A 87 15.63 -6.69 -5.22
C LEU A 87 15.54 -5.48 -6.16
N ILE A 88 14.30 -5.13 -6.52
CA ILE A 88 13.99 -3.98 -7.38
C ILE A 88 13.77 -2.78 -6.48
N SER A 89 14.61 -1.77 -6.59
CA SER A 89 14.48 -0.56 -5.77
C SER A 89 13.35 0.35 -6.23
N GLU A 90 13.05 0.36 -7.53
CA GLU A 90 12.00 1.20 -8.12
C GLU A 90 11.30 0.45 -9.25
N LEU A 91 9.96 0.54 -9.29
CA LEU A 91 9.07 -0.03 -10.29
C LEU A 91 8.04 1.00 -10.72
N THR A 92 7.79 1.11 -12.01
CA THR A 92 6.61 1.79 -12.51
C THR A 92 5.37 0.90 -12.42
N VAL A 93 4.19 1.51 -12.50
CA VAL A 93 2.92 0.77 -12.58
C VAL A 93 2.91 -0.20 -13.77
N SER A 94 3.43 0.22 -14.93
CA SER A 94 3.52 -0.63 -16.12
C SER A 94 4.43 -1.82 -15.90
N GLU A 95 5.63 -1.63 -15.37
CA GLU A 95 6.57 -2.71 -15.05
C GLU A 95 6.01 -3.68 -14.00
N ALA A 96 5.32 -3.16 -12.98
CA ALA A 96 4.66 -3.98 -11.97
C ALA A 96 3.57 -4.88 -12.58
N LYS A 97 2.77 -4.35 -13.52
CA LYS A 97 1.75 -5.12 -14.25
C LYS A 97 2.37 -6.19 -15.18
N GLU A 98 3.50 -5.88 -15.81
CA GLU A 98 4.24 -6.86 -16.63
C GLU A 98 4.74 -8.02 -15.75
N LEU A 99 5.38 -7.73 -14.61
CA LEU A 99 5.83 -8.76 -13.67
C LEU A 99 4.70 -9.67 -13.16
N ILE A 100 3.50 -9.11 -12.96
CA ILE A 100 2.32 -9.90 -12.59
C ILE A 100 1.88 -10.78 -13.76
N THR A 101 1.81 -10.23 -14.98
CA THR A 101 1.34 -10.93 -16.19
C THR A 101 2.29 -12.06 -16.57
N ASP A 102 3.59 -11.87 -16.42
CA ASP A 102 4.63 -12.86 -16.72
C ASP A 102 4.73 -13.95 -15.66
N GLY A 103 3.95 -13.84 -14.56
CA GLY A 103 3.90 -14.84 -13.51
C GLY A 103 5.10 -14.83 -12.55
N PHE A 104 5.93 -13.78 -12.57
CA PHE A 104 7.04 -13.63 -11.62
C PHE A 104 6.56 -13.30 -10.21
N ILE A 105 5.38 -12.70 -10.08
CA ILE A 105 4.78 -12.32 -8.81
C ILE A 105 3.67 -13.30 -8.43
N GLY A 106 3.79 -13.93 -7.26
CA GLY A 106 2.81 -14.89 -6.76
C GLY A 106 2.58 -14.78 -5.24
N GLY A 107 1.75 -15.69 -4.72
CA GLY A 107 1.49 -15.79 -3.28
C GLY A 107 0.96 -14.50 -2.65
N GLY A 108 1.46 -14.19 -1.46
CA GLY A 108 1.04 -13.00 -0.70
C GLY A 108 1.48 -11.65 -1.29
N MET A 109 2.47 -11.65 -2.21
CA MET A 109 2.93 -10.43 -2.87
C MET A 109 1.94 -9.93 -3.92
N LEU A 110 1.24 -10.83 -4.62
CA LEU A 110 0.32 -10.46 -5.70
C LEU A 110 -0.81 -9.52 -5.23
N PRO A 111 -1.58 -9.82 -4.16
CA PRO A 111 -2.59 -8.89 -3.67
C PRO A 111 -1.99 -7.57 -3.19
N LYS A 112 -0.82 -7.60 -2.55
CA LYS A 112 -0.14 -6.39 -2.08
C LYS A 112 0.29 -5.49 -3.24
N LEU A 113 0.87 -6.04 -4.29
CA LEU A 113 1.29 -5.28 -5.47
C LEU A 113 0.08 -4.71 -6.22
N ASN A 114 -1.03 -5.46 -6.31
CA ASN A 114 -2.28 -4.95 -6.86
C ASN A 114 -2.83 -3.76 -6.06
N ASN A 115 -2.76 -3.82 -4.71
CA ASN A 115 -3.15 -2.70 -3.86
C ASN A 115 -2.26 -1.47 -4.06
N CYS A 116 -0.95 -1.67 -4.25
CA CYS A 116 -0.02 -0.58 -4.58
C CYS A 116 -0.38 0.09 -5.91
N ILE A 117 -0.61 -0.71 -6.95
CA ILE A 117 -1.03 -0.22 -8.28
C ILE A 117 -2.33 0.56 -8.18
N ASP A 118 -3.35 -0.01 -7.50
CA ASP A 118 -4.64 0.65 -7.31
C ASP A 118 -4.50 1.99 -6.57
N ALA A 119 -3.67 2.06 -5.54
CA ALA A 119 -3.42 3.29 -4.79
C ALA A 119 -2.83 4.39 -5.68
N ILE A 120 -1.84 4.05 -6.53
CA ILE A 120 -1.19 5.00 -7.44
C ILE A 120 -2.16 5.46 -8.54
N GLU A 121 -2.88 4.54 -9.18
CA GLU A 121 -3.87 4.86 -10.21
C GLU A 121 -5.00 5.74 -9.68
N ASN A 122 -5.21 5.76 -8.35
CA ASN A 122 -6.20 6.58 -7.67
C ASN A 122 -5.61 7.76 -6.89
N GLY A 123 -4.41 8.23 -7.25
CA GLY A 123 -3.89 9.54 -6.86
C GLY A 123 -2.81 9.56 -5.78
N VAL A 124 -2.38 8.43 -5.25
CA VAL A 124 -1.18 8.37 -4.40
C VAL A 124 0.06 8.44 -5.30
N SER A 125 0.99 9.38 -5.04
CA SER A 125 2.15 9.57 -5.92
C SER A 125 3.15 8.42 -5.86
N ARG A 126 3.42 7.88 -4.65
CA ARG A 126 4.37 6.78 -4.44
C ARG A 126 3.89 5.81 -3.38
N VAL A 127 4.14 4.52 -3.62
CA VAL A 127 3.91 3.47 -2.62
C VAL A 127 5.22 2.72 -2.37
N HIS A 128 5.60 2.59 -1.11
CA HIS A 128 6.82 1.90 -0.69
C HIS A 128 6.47 0.57 -0.01
N ILE A 129 7.20 -0.49 -0.34
CA ILE A 129 7.15 -1.79 0.36
C ILE A 129 8.48 -1.97 1.06
N LEU A 130 8.45 -2.08 2.40
CA LEU A 130 9.63 -2.08 3.26
C LEU A 130 9.60 -3.23 4.25
N ASP A 131 10.76 -3.77 4.58
CA ASP A 131 10.89 -4.68 5.72
C ASP A 131 10.81 -3.90 7.04
N GLY A 132 9.66 -3.99 7.70
CA GLY A 132 9.40 -3.33 8.98
C GLY A 132 10.23 -3.88 10.16
N ARG A 133 10.94 -5.01 9.98
CA ARG A 133 11.84 -5.58 11.01
C ARG A 133 13.19 -4.85 11.04
N ILE A 134 13.52 -4.11 9.99
CA ILE A 134 14.74 -3.28 9.94
C ILE A 134 14.53 -2.02 10.78
N ALA A 135 15.41 -1.81 11.74
CA ALA A 135 15.36 -0.61 12.57
C ALA A 135 15.47 0.66 11.71
N HIS A 136 14.57 1.62 11.96
CA HIS A 136 14.52 2.89 11.23
C HIS A 136 14.28 2.77 9.71
N CYS A 137 13.63 1.70 9.26
CA CYS A 137 13.39 1.41 7.83
C CYS A 137 12.80 2.60 7.07
N LEU A 138 11.81 3.31 7.62
CA LEU A 138 11.23 4.52 7.00
C LEU A 138 12.26 5.63 6.80
N LEU A 139 13.14 5.87 7.78
CA LEU A 139 14.18 6.89 7.65
C LEU A 139 15.21 6.50 6.59
N LEU A 140 15.60 5.24 6.56
CA LEU A 140 16.53 4.73 5.55
C LEU A 140 15.95 4.82 4.14
N GLU A 141 14.68 4.50 3.97
CA GLU A 141 14.00 4.59 2.67
C GLU A 141 13.84 6.04 2.19
N ILE A 142 13.34 6.93 3.06
CA ILE A 142 12.95 8.28 2.63
C ILE A 142 14.15 9.24 2.55
N PHE A 143 15.17 9.06 3.41
CA PHE A 143 16.28 10.00 3.55
C PHE A 143 17.61 9.51 2.99
N THR A 144 17.66 8.35 2.33
CA THR A 144 18.87 7.89 1.63
C THR A 144 18.61 7.74 0.13
N ASN A 145 19.64 7.99 -0.67
CA ASN A 145 19.53 7.94 -2.14
C ASN A 145 19.20 6.55 -2.70
N LYS A 146 19.56 5.49 -1.98
CA LYS A 146 19.39 4.11 -2.48
C LYS A 146 18.10 3.47 -1.98
N GLY A 147 17.55 3.95 -0.86
CA GLY A 147 16.46 3.26 -0.19
C GLY A 147 16.86 1.88 0.33
N ILE A 148 15.92 1.13 0.86
CA ILE A 148 16.10 -0.25 1.36
C ILE A 148 15.03 -1.22 0.89
N GLY A 149 13.98 -0.72 0.23
CA GLY A 149 12.84 -1.49 -0.22
C GLY A 149 12.55 -1.35 -1.69
N THR A 150 11.28 -1.44 -2.04
CA THR A 150 10.79 -1.19 -3.40
C THR A 150 9.81 -0.01 -3.38
N ALA A 151 10.07 1.02 -4.18
CA ALA A 151 9.16 2.10 -4.45
C ALA A 151 8.39 1.82 -5.75
N ILE A 152 7.07 1.95 -5.73
CA ILE A 152 6.21 1.89 -6.91
C ILE A 152 5.69 3.30 -7.20
N LEU A 153 5.73 3.71 -8.48
CA LEU A 153 5.37 5.06 -8.91
C LEU A 153 4.63 5.07 -10.26
N ASP A 154 3.99 6.19 -10.56
CA ASP A 154 3.34 6.40 -11.86
C ASP A 154 4.39 6.45 -12.98
N ASP A 155 4.04 5.93 -14.17
CA ASP A 155 4.94 5.89 -15.33
C ASP A 155 5.42 7.28 -15.77
N LYS A 156 4.69 8.32 -15.43
CA LYS A 156 5.08 9.71 -15.75
C LYS A 156 6.16 10.24 -14.83
N GLU A 157 6.15 9.82 -13.57
CA GLU A 157 7.16 10.25 -12.58
C GLU A 157 8.53 9.62 -12.85
N ALA A 158 8.57 8.36 -13.28
CA ALA A 158 9.83 7.66 -13.63
C ALA A 158 10.67 8.39 -14.69
N LYS A 159 10.04 9.19 -15.55
CA LYS A 159 10.73 9.96 -16.59
C LYS A 159 11.48 11.18 -16.08
N PHE A 160 11.11 11.70 -14.90
CA PHE A 160 11.74 12.90 -14.34
C PHE A 160 13.05 12.61 -13.57
N PHE A 161 13.31 11.36 -13.20
CA PHE A 161 14.51 10.98 -12.43
C PHE A 161 15.63 10.39 -13.28
N ASN A 162 15.41 10.22 -14.60
CA ASN A 162 16.39 9.71 -15.56
C ASN A 162 17.00 10.83 -16.44
N GLU A 163 16.75 12.09 -16.15
CA GLU A 163 17.44 13.27 -16.69
C GLU A 163 18.34 13.93 -15.62
#